data_47cd1d351c464e259de9ffc0982001ca
#
_entry.id   47cd1d351c464e259de9ffc0982001ca
#
_cell.length_a   1.000
_cell.length_b   1.000
_cell.length_c   1.000
_cell.angle_alpha   90.00
_cell.angle_beta   90.00
_cell.angle_gamma   90.00
#
_symmetry.space_group_name_H-M   'P 1'
#
loop_
_entity.id
_entity.type
_entity.pdbx_description
1 polymer ?
#
loop_
_entity_poly.entity_id
_entity_poly.type
_entity_poly.pdbx_seq_one_letter_code
_entity_poly.pdbx_strand_id
1 'polypeptide(L)'
;IVKTLAKNNNGFFAYDTWRRFIQMYSHVVHRVDTYDFDEILENYLLGANLNAVSQLDAEDLEEICKMYLDLFRERVGKDFPEDPYDQINKSIIAVLNSWDNERAISYRNINDIPDNIGLAVTIQRMVFGNLNDKSASGVIFSRNPDTGENRIKGEYLIESQGEDVVSGFITPKNISEKDNDNAFMNIFPDIYSQINIISKDLE
;
A
#
# COMPACT_ATOMS: atom_id res chain seq x y z
N ILE A 1 -13.80 8.09 6.57
CA ILE A 1 -13.25 7.35 5.39
C ILE A 1 -14.32 6.45 4.81
N VAL A 2 -14.81 5.42 5.53
CA VAL A 2 -15.78 4.43 5.01
C VAL A 2 -17.01 5.08 4.39
N LYS A 3 -17.68 6.00 5.11
CA LYS A 3 -18.87 6.71 4.60
C LYS A 3 -18.61 7.48 3.30
N THR A 4 -17.39 7.93 3.07
CA THR A 4 -17.01 8.67 1.87
C THR A 4 -16.72 7.72 0.72
N LEU A 5 -16.00 6.63 0.97
CA LEU A 5 -15.64 5.62 -0.03
C LEU A 5 -16.84 4.75 -0.43
N ALA A 6 -17.72 4.42 0.52
CA ALA A 6 -18.91 3.61 0.26
C ALA A 6 -20.03 4.33 -0.52
N LYS A 7 -19.92 5.63 -0.76
CA LYS A 7 -20.91 6.40 -1.54
C LYS A 7 -21.19 5.84 -2.94
N ASN A 8 -20.26 5.07 -3.50
CA ASN A 8 -20.35 4.45 -4.82
C ASN A 8 -20.76 2.97 -4.77
N ASN A 9 -21.40 2.52 -3.70
CA ASN A 9 -21.87 1.15 -3.48
C ASN A 9 -20.78 0.06 -3.46
N ASN A 10 -19.52 0.41 -3.24
CA ASN A 10 -18.43 -0.55 -3.05
C ASN A 10 -18.06 -0.65 -1.57
N GLY A 11 -18.89 -1.37 -0.81
CA GLY A 11 -18.65 -1.60 0.61
C GLY A 11 -17.36 -2.37 0.89
N PHE A 12 -17.08 -3.40 0.10
CA PHE A 12 -15.84 -4.17 0.20
C PHE A 12 -14.61 -3.25 0.11
N PHE A 13 -14.50 -2.45 -0.95
CA PHE A 13 -13.38 -1.52 -1.15
C PHE A 13 -13.24 -0.53 0.02
N ALA A 14 -14.38 0.00 0.51
CA ALA A 14 -14.37 0.98 1.58
C ALA A 14 -13.83 0.40 2.90
N TYR A 15 -14.29 -0.80 3.28
CA TYR A 15 -13.86 -1.45 4.52
C TYR A 15 -12.47 -2.07 4.41
N ASP A 16 -12.08 -2.66 3.27
CA ASP A 16 -10.70 -3.15 3.08
C ASP A 16 -9.69 -1.99 3.13
N THR A 17 -10.01 -0.85 2.49
CA THR A 17 -9.17 0.34 2.58
C THR A 17 -9.08 0.86 4.02
N TRP A 18 -10.19 0.82 4.76
CA TRP A 18 -10.21 1.24 6.16
C TRP A 18 -9.40 0.31 7.06
N ARG A 19 -9.56 -1.00 6.91
CA ARG A 19 -8.78 -2.03 7.62
C ARG A 19 -7.27 -1.82 7.42
N ARG A 20 -6.83 -1.69 6.16
CA ARG A 20 -5.43 -1.43 5.81
C ARG A 20 -4.92 -0.13 6.41
N PHE A 21 -5.74 0.91 6.41
CA PHE A 21 -5.37 2.19 7.01
C PHE A 21 -5.20 2.09 8.54
N ILE A 22 -6.07 1.39 9.24
CA ILE A 22 -5.94 1.17 10.69
C ILE A 22 -4.61 0.46 10.98
N GLN A 23 -4.31 -0.64 10.30
CA GLN A 23 -3.07 -1.40 10.48
C GLN A 23 -1.82 -0.55 10.19
N MET A 24 -1.77 0.09 9.01
CA MET A 24 -0.64 0.92 8.60
C MET A 24 -0.42 2.11 9.54
N TYR A 25 -1.48 2.83 9.91
CA TYR A 25 -1.39 3.96 10.84
C TYR A 25 -0.91 3.52 12.22
N SER A 26 -1.44 2.42 12.73
CA SER A 26 -1.04 1.84 14.01
C SER A 26 0.45 1.47 14.02
N HIS A 27 0.92 0.87 12.95
CA HIS A 27 2.32 0.49 12.80
C HIS A 27 3.23 1.71 12.66
N VAL A 28 2.94 2.60 11.72
CA VAL A 28 3.83 3.74 11.39
C VAL A 28 3.86 4.79 12.50
N VAL A 29 2.71 5.12 13.09
CA VAL A 29 2.59 6.21 14.06
C VAL A 29 2.82 5.73 15.50
N HIS A 30 2.36 4.53 15.83
CA HIS A 30 2.37 4.02 17.20
C HIS A 30 3.30 2.81 17.40
N ARG A 31 3.93 2.31 16.33
CA ARG A 31 4.84 1.15 16.35
C ARG A 31 4.18 -0.14 16.87
N VAL A 32 2.88 -0.28 16.65
CA VAL A 32 2.18 -1.54 16.90
C VAL A 32 2.68 -2.56 15.89
N ASP A 33 2.94 -3.79 16.33
CA ASP A 33 3.39 -4.85 15.44
C ASP A 33 2.28 -5.22 14.44
N THR A 34 2.62 -5.32 13.16
CA THR A 34 1.68 -5.73 12.11
C THR A 34 1.22 -7.16 12.30
N TYR A 35 2.05 -8.01 12.89
CA TYR A 35 1.73 -9.40 13.20
C TYR A 35 0.44 -9.54 14.02
N ASP A 36 0.20 -8.66 14.99
CA ASP A 36 -1.02 -8.69 15.81
C ASP A 36 -2.30 -8.51 14.97
N PHE A 37 -2.23 -7.67 13.93
CA PHE A 37 -3.33 -7.46 12.99
C PHE A 37 -3.48 -8.61 12.00
N ASP A 38 -2.36 -9.15 11.51
CA ASP A 38 -2.35 -10.27 10.58
C ASP A 38 -2.92 -11.53 11.25
N GLU A 39 -2.61 -11.76 12.54
CA GLU A 39 -3.19 -12.85 13.32
C GLU A 39 -4.72 -12.75 13.44
N ILE A 40 -5.27 -11.55 13.67
CA ILE A 40 -6.72 -11.34 13.70
C ILE A 40 -7.33 -11.72 12.34
N LEU A 41 -6.75 -11.26 11.25
CA LEU A 41 -7.25 -11.53 9.89
C LEU A 41 -7.20 -13.02 9.55
N GLU A 42 -6.08 -13.67 9.83
CA GLU A 42 -5.90 -15.10 9.60
C GLU A 42 -6.89 -15.94 10.42
N ASN A 43 -7.07 -15.62 11.70
CA ASN A 43 -8.03 -16.30 12.57
C ASN A 43 -9.48 -16.11 12.09
N TYR A 44 -9.82 -14.93 11.60
CA TYR A 44 -11.13 -14.65 11.01
C TYR A 44 -11.37 -15.50 9.76
N LEU A 45 -10.43 -15.51 8.84
CA LEU A 45 -10.49 -16.32 7.61
C LEU A 45 -10.61 -17.81 7.92
N LEU A 46 -9.82 -18.32 8.86
CA LEU A 46 -9.91 -19.72 9.32
C LEU A 46 -11.26 -20.03 9.92
N GLY A 47 -11.80 -19.17 10.79
CA GLY A 47 -13.10 -19.35 11.42
C GLY A 47 -14.27 -19.35 10.42
N ALA A 48 -14.16 -18.55 9.36
CA ALA A 48 -15.11 -18.49 8.25
C ALA A 48 -14.89 -19.58 7.17
N ASN A 49 -13.84 -20.41 7.30
CA ASN A 49 -13.42 -21.40 6.32
C ASN A 49 -13.10 -20.77 4.94
N LEU A 50 -12.46 -19.61 4.96
CA LEU A 50 -12.00 -18.85 3.79
C LEU A 50 -10.48 -18.88 3.68
N ASN A 51 -9.96 -18.70 2.46
CA ASN A 51 -8.51 -18.78 2.18
C ASN A 51 -7.91 -17.45 1.72
N ALA A 52 -8.74 -16.44 1.46
CA ALA A 52 -8.27 -15.16 0.95
C ALA A 52 -9.24 -14.02 1.32
N VAL A 53 -8.70 -12.82 1.51
CA VAL A 53 -9.47 -11.59 1.80
C VAL A 53 -10.50 -11.29 0.70
N SER A 54 -10.21 -11.63 -0.56
CA SER A 54 -11.13 -11.44 -1.69
C SER A 54 -12.42 -12.27 -1.62
N GLN A 55 -12.50 -13.22 -0.68
CA GLN A 55 -13.69 -14.04 -0.43
C GLN A 55 -14.59 -13.46 0.68
N LEU A 56 -14.09 -12.47 1.40
CA LEU A 56 -14.85 -11.74 2.42
C LEU A 56 -15.90 -10.83 1.78
N ASP A 57 -16.96 -10.55 2.50
CA ASP A 57 -17.91 -9.50 2.12
C ASP A 57 -17.69 -8.20 2.91
N ALA A 58 -18.55 -7.21 2.70
CA ALA A 58 -18.42 -5.92 3.36
C ALA A 58 -18.74 -5.99 4.86
N GLU A 59 -19.60 -6.93 5.29
CA GLU A 59 -19.98 -7.13 6.69
C GLU A 59 -18.85 -7.79 7.47
N ASP A 60 -18.21 -8.80 6.87
CA ASP A 60 -16.99 -9.43 7.40
C ASP A 60 -15.87 -8.42 7.64
N LEU A 61 -15.61 -7.59 6.62
CA LEU A 61 -14.57 -6.56 6.71
C LEU A 61 -14.91 -5.47 7.73
N GLU A 62 -16.19 -5.14 7.92
CA GLU A 62 -16.61 -4.23 8.98
C GLU A 62 -16.32 -4.82 10.36
N GLU A 63 -16.55 -6.11 10.56
CA GLU A 63 -16.26 -6.79 11.82
C GLU A 63 -14.76 -6.84 12.09
N ILE A 64 -13.94 -7.18 11.09
CA ILE A 64 -12.50 -7.16 11.20
C ILE A 64 -11.99 -5.73 11.55
N CYS A 65 -12.55 -4.68 10.94
CA CYS A 65 -12.22 -3.30 11.29
C CYS A 65 -12.51 -2.99 12.78
N LYS A 66 -13.61 -3.50 13.35
CA LYS A 66 -13.91 -3.32 14.77
C LYS A 66 -12.87 -4.02 15.63
N MET A 67 -12.50 -5.26 15.30
CA MET A 67 -11.44 -6.00 16.00
C MET A 67 -10.08 -5.26 15.92
N TYR A 68 -9.75 -4.67 14.79
CA TYR A 68 -8.53 -3.87 14.61
C TYR A 68 -8.54 -2.59 15.47
N LEU A 69 -9.69 -1.92 15.58
CA LEU A 69 -9.83 -0.75 16.46
C LEU A 69 -9.74 -1.12 17.96
N ASP A 70 -10.25 -2.27 18.34
CA ASP A 70 -10.12 -2.77 19.70
C ASP A 70 -8.67 -3.14 20.03
N LEU A 71 -7.97 -3.80 19.12
CA LEU A 71 -6.53 -4.05 19.24
C LEU A 71 -5.74 -2.74 19.36
N PHE A 72 -6.03 -1.76 18.51
CA PHE A 72 -5.40 -0.44 18.60
C PHE A 72 -5.60 0.18 19.99
N ARG A 73 -6.83 0.16 20.51
CA ARG A 73 -7.13 0.69 21.84
C ARG A 73 -6.37 -0.07 22.93
N GLU A 74 -6.25 -1.38 22.82
CA GLU A 74 -5.49 -2.22 23.76
C GLU A 74 -4.01 -1.87 23.75
N ARG A 75 -3.38 -1.78 22.56
CA ARG A 75 -1.95 -1.57 22.40
C ARG A 75 -1.53 -0.11 22.66
N VAL A 76 -2.35 0.86 22.28
CA VAL A 76 -2.02 2.30 22.37
C VAL A 76 -2.59 2.96 23.62
N GLY A 77 -3.63 2.37 24.22
CA GLY A 77 -4.31 2.92 25.41
C GLY A 77 -5.21 4.13 25.11
N LYS A 78 -5.56 4.35 23.83
CA LYS A 78 -6.39 5.47 23.36
C LYS A 78 -7.27 5.02 22.19
N ASP A 79 -8.35 5.76 21.95
CA ASP A 79 -9.16 5.56 20.75
C ASP A 79 -8.40 5.97 19.48
N PHE A 80 -8.75 5.30 18.37
CA PHE A 80 -8.19 5.66 17.06
C PHE A 80 -8.65 7.07 16.67
N PRO A 81 -7.77 7.95 16.20
CA PRO A 81 -8.11 9.33 15.88
C PRO A 81 -9.08 9.39 14.70
N GLU A 82 -10.18 10.13 14.86
CA GLU A 82 -11.18 10.31 13.80
C GLU A 82 -10.90 11.54 12.92
N ASP A 83 -10.21 12.55 13.46
CA ASP A 83 -9.88 13.77 12.72
C ASP A 83 -8.76 13.52 11.70
N PRO A 84 -9.01 13.72 10.40
CA PRO A 84 -8.00 13.55 9.35
C PRO A 84 -6.77 14.44 9.54
N TYR A 85 -6.94 15.65 10.08
CA TYR A 85 -5.81 16.55 10.33
C TYR A 85 -4.92 16.05 11.47
N ASP A 86 -5.51 15.47 12.51
CA ASP A 86 -4.74 14.82 13.57
C ASP A 86 -3.98 13.60 13.05
N GLN A 87 -4.63 12.79 12.21
CA GLN A 87 -3.99 11.65 11.54
C GLN A 87 -2.79 12.07 10.69
N ILE A 88 -2.95 13.10 9.85
CA ILE A 88 -1.88 13.62 8.98
C ILE A 88 -0.73 14.19 9.83
N ASN A 89 -1.03 15.02 10.83
CA ASN A 89 -0.02 15.63 11.68
C ASN A 89 0.81 14.58 12.41
N LYS A 90 0.18 13.57 12.99
CA LYS A 90 0.89 12.48 13.66
C LYS A 90 1.73 11.65 12.68
N SER A 91 1.23 11.42 11.47
CA SER A 91 1.99 10.72 10.42
C SER A 91 3.21 11.53 9.98
N ILE A 92 3.10 12.86 9.81
CA ILE A 92 4.23 13.73 9.51
C ILE A 92 5.29 13.65 10.61
N ILE A 93 4.86 13.75 11.88
CA ILE A 93 5.77 13.65 13.03
C ILE A 93 6.46 12.27 13.05
N ALA A 94 5.74 11.21 12.79
CA ALA A 94 6.31 9.86 12.74
C ALA A 94 7.38 9.72 11.64
N VAL A 95 7.12 10.29 10.44
CA VAL A 95 8.11 10.32 9.34
C VAL A 95 9.33 11.14 9.72
N LEU A 96 9.16 12.34 10.30
CA LEU A 96 10.28 13.17 10.74
C LEU A 96 11.12 12.46 11.81
N ASN A 97 10.49 11.81 12.78
CA ASN A 97 11.18 11.07 13.84
C ASN A 97 11.89 9.80 13.29
N SER A 98 11.48 9.30 12.13
CA SER A 98 12.14 8.13 11.53
C SER A 98 13.57 8.41 11.08
N TRP A 99 13.97 9.69 10.92
CA TRP A 99 15.33 10.09 10.62
C TRP A 99 16.35 9.60 11.65
N ASP A 100 15.96 9.57 12.91
CA ASP A 100 16.81 9.21 14.04
C ASP A 100 16.63 7.75 14.48
N ASN A 101 15.95 6.91 13.70
CA ASN A 101 15.90 5.48 14.00
C ASN A 101 17.21 4.77 13.62
N GLU A 102 17.51 3.65 14.28
CA GLU A 102 18.76 2.92 14.11
C GLU A 102 19.03 2.50 12.64
N ARG A 103 17.98 2.11 11.92
CA ARG A 103 18.09 1.70 10.52
C ARG A 103 18.48 2.88 9.62
N ALA A 104 17.88 4.05 9.83
CA ALA A 104 18.20 5.26 9.07
C ALA A 104 19.61 5.77 9.38
N ILE A 105 20.03 5.76 10.66
CA ILE A 105 21.38 6.10 11.09
C ILE A 105 22.40 5.15 10.44
N SER A 106 22.17 3.85 10.51
CA SER A 106 23.05 2.84 9.90
C SER A 106 23.18 3.04 8.38
N TYR A 107 22.08 3.31 7.70
CA TYR A 107 22.06 3.59 6.26
C TYR A 107 22.88 4.84 5.92
N ARG A 108 22.72 5.93 6.67
CA ARG A 108 23.50 7.16 6.46
C ARG A 108 24.99 6.93 6.66
N ASN A 109 25.36 6.21 7.72
CA ASN A 109 26.76 5.89 7.98
C ASN A 109 27.41 5.05 6.87
N ILE A 110 26.68 4.07 6.31
CA ILE A 110 27.18 3.20 5.23
C ILE A 110 27.37 4.00 3.92
N ASN A 111 26.48 5.00 3.69
CA ASN A 111 26.46 5.74 2.43
C ASN A 111 27.11 7.15 2.54
N ASP A 112 27.81 7.44 3.63
CA ASP A 112 28.47 8.74 3.89
C ASP A 112 27.51 9.94 3.76
N ILE A 113 26.25 9.78 4.19
CA ILE A 113 25.24 10.83 4.16
C ILE A 113 25.34 11.67 5.44
N PRO A 114 25.56 13.00 5.37
CA PRO A 114 25.66 13.85 6.55
C PRO A 114 24.36 13.93 7.36
N ASP A 115 24.45 13.89 8.68
CA ASP A 115 23.28 13.95 9.57
C ASP A 115 22.53 15.28 9.52
N ASN A 116 23.17 16.36 9.07
CA ASN A 116 22.59 17.70 9.02
C ASN A 116 21.71 17.98 7.78
N ILE A 117 21.53 17.02 6.87
CA ILE A 117 20.65 17.18 5.69
C ILE A 117 19.18 17.22 6.10
N GLY A 118 18.76 16.36 7.04
CA GLY A 118 17.38 16.26 7.50
C GLY A 118 16.45 15.58 6.49
N LEU A 119 15.14 15.69 6.76
CA LEU A 119 14.06 15.12 5.94
C LEU A 119 13.11 16.19 5.42
N ALA A 120 12.52 15.93 4.27
CA ALA A 120 11.32 16.60 3.78
C ALA A 120 10.16 15.61 3.69
N VAL A 121 8.94 16.08 3.94
CA VAL A 121 7.72 15.28 3.84
C VAL A 121 6.86 15.79 2.70
N THR A 122 6.50 14.90 1.78
CA THR A 122 5.57 15.20 0.69
C THR A 122 4.20 14.60 1.02
N ILE A 123 3.16 15.43 1.04
CA ILE A 123 1.77 14.98 1.15
C ILE A 123 1.21 14.84 -0.26
N GLN A 124 0.94 13.61 -0.66
CA GLN A 124 0.46 13.30 -2.00
C GLN A 124 -0.94 12.68 -1.96
N ARG A 125 -1.78 13.08 -2.92
CA ARG A 125 -3.09 12.44 -3.12
C ARG A 125 -2.90 10.98 -3.50
N MET A 126 -3.57 10.08 -2.76
CA MET A 126 -3.55 8.64 -3.07
C MET A 126 -4.49 8.33 -4.23
N VAL A 127 -4.03 7.49 -5.15
CA VAL A 127 -4.81 6.84 -6.19
C VAL A 127 -4.94 5.37 -5.82
N PHE A 128 -6.16 4.84 -5.90
CA PHE A 128 -6.46 3.49 -5.44
C PHE A 128 -6.36 2.48 -6.59
N GLY A 129 -5.32 1.65 -6.58
CA GLY A 129 -5.14 0.56 -7.53
C GLY A 129 -6.07 -0.64 -7.28
N ASN A 130 -6.75 -0.67 -6.15
CA ASN A 130 -7.72 -1.71 -5.76
C ASN A 130 -9.19 -1.25 -5.84
N LEU A 131 -9.48 -0.18 -6.60
CA LEU A 131 -10.83 0.38 -6.68
C LEU A 131 -11.82 -0.54 -7.40
N ASN A 132 -11.37 -1.18 -8.48
CA ASN A 132 -12.15 -2.12 -9.32
C ASN A 132 -11.25 -2.85 -10.32
N ASP A 133 -11.84 -3.71 -11.15
CA ASP A 133 -11.20 -4.52 -12.19
C ASP A 133 -10.43 -3.72 -13.27
N LYS A 134 -10.63 -2.42 -13.34
CA LYS A 134 -9.92 -1.48 -14.23
C LYS A 134 -8.82 -0.69 -13.53
N SER A 135 -8.50 -1.06 -12.30
CA SER A 135 -7.48 -0.43 -11.48
C SER A 135 -6.32 -1.38 -11.28
N ALA A 136 -5.12 -0.84 -11.20
CA ALA A 136 -3.92 -1.62 -10.97
C ALA A 136 -2.88 -0.80 -10.19
N SER A 137 -1.94 -1.49 -9.55
CA SER A 137 -0.71 -0.92 -9.00
C SER A 137 0.49 -1.63 -9.57
N GLY A 138 1.62 -0.93 -9.72
CA GLY A 138 2.83 -1.52 -10.25
C GLY A 138 4.08 -0.72 -9.93
N VAL A 139 5.23 -1.34 -10.18
CA VAL A 139 6.55 -0.71 -10.11
C VAL A 139 7.20 -0.83 -11.48
N ILE A 140 7.65 0.29 -12.04
CA ILE A 140 8.18 0.36 -13.40
C ILE A 140 9.51 1.10 -13.37
N PHE A 141 10.49 0.54 -14.07
CA PHE A 141 11.80 1.14 -14.31
C PHE A 141 11.84 1.62 -15.77
N SER A 142 12.33 2.82 -16.00
CA SER A 142 12.54 3.38 -17.35
C SER A 142 13.57 2.57 -18.14
N ARG A 143 14.56 1.96 -17.45
CA ARG A 143 15.53 1.02 -18.00
C ARG A 143 15.47 -0.33 -17.29
N ASN A 144 15.93 -1.36 -17.97
CA ASN A 144 16.14 -2.66 -17.33
C ASN A 144 17.23 -2.51 -16.23
N PRO A 145 16.88 -2.69 -14.94
CA PRO A 145 17.83 -2.50 -13.84
C PRO A 145 18.98 -3.53 -13.84
N ASP A 146 18.77 -4.71 -14.47
CA ASP A 146 19.80 -5.77 -14.47
C ASP A 146 20.82 -5.59 -15.59
N THR A 147 20.39 -5.08 -16.75
CA THR A 147 21.24 -5.01 -17.96
C THR A 147 21.54 -3.58 -18.40
N GLY A 148 20.84 -2.57 -17.90
CA GLY A 148 20.93 -1.18 -18.36
C GLY A 148 20.29 -0.91 -19.73
N GLU A 149 19.68 -1.95 -20.34
CA GLU A 149 19.03 -1.83 -21.65
C GLU A 149 17.91 -0.80 -21.63
N ASN A 150 17.85 0.05 -22.66
CA ASN A 150 16.83 1.08 -22.81
C ASN A 150 15.49 0.47 -23.21
N ARG A 151 14.83 -0.12 -22.22
CA ARG A 151 13.49 -0.68 -22.34
C ARG A 151 12.84 -0.72 -20.95
N ILE A 152 11.58 -0.33 -20.86
CA ILE A 152 10.82 -0.42 -19.61
C ILE A 152 10.79 -1.87 -19.11
N LYS A 153 11.02 -2.02 -17.81
CA LYS A 153 10.83 -3.26 -17.06
C LYS A 153 10.01 -2.97 -15.82
N GLY A 154 9.11 -3.85 -15.48
CA GLY A 154 8.29 -3.66 -14.29
C GLY A 154 7.26 -4.76 -14.08
N GLU A 155 6.60 -4.64 -12.96
CA GLU A 155 5.62 -5.61 -12.48
C GLU A 155 4.35 -4.88 -12.03
N TYR A 156 3.20 -5.54 -12.16
CA TYR A 156 1.91 -4.97 -11.79
C TYR A 156 0.95 -6.05 -11.27
N LEU A 157 -0.02 -5.60 -10.48
CA LEU A 157 -1.19 -6.37 -10.06
C LEU A 157 -2.46 -5.59 -10.34
N ILE A 158 -3.50 -6.27 -10.82
CA ILE A 158 -4.85 -5.70 -10.99
C ILE A 158 -5.57 -5.76 -9.65
N GLU A 159 -6.46 -4.80 -9.38
CA GLU A 159 -7.25 -4.68 -8.15
C GLU A 159 -6.41 -4.76 -6.87
N SER A 160 -5.23 -4.13 -6.86
CA SER A 160 -4.29 -4.20 -5.74
C SER A 160 -3.73 -2.83 -5.36
N GLN A 161 -3.30 -2.69 -4.13
CA GLN A 161 -2.51 -1.54 -3.68
C GLN A 161 -1.02 -1.75 -3.95
N GLY A 162 -0.23 -0.67 -3.92
CA GLY A 162 1.22 -0.74 -4.14
C GLY A 162 1.94 -1.68 -3.17
N GLU A 163 1.46 -1.77 -1.94
CA GLU A 163 1.95 -2.70 -0.92
C GLU A 163 1.86 -4.16 -1.37
N ASP A 164 0.76 -4.55 -2.01
CA ASP A 164 0.56 -5.93 -2.49
C ASP A 164 1.59 -6.32 -3.56
N VAL A 165 2.05 -5.35 -4.38
CA VAL A 165 3.06 -5.58 -5.43
C VAL A 165 4.43 -5.86 -4.84
N VAL A 166 4.80 -5.22 -3.72
CA VAL A 166 6.15 -5.30 -3.14
C VAL A 166 6.27 -6.26 -1.97
N SER A 167 5.15 -6.74 -1.43
CA SER A 167 5.12 -7.63 -0.26
C SER A 167 5.65 -9.04 -0.55
N GLY A 168 5.56 -9.50 -1.80
CA GLY A 168 5.93 -10.86 -2.20
C GLY A 168 4.88 -11.94 -1.88
N PHE A 169 3.73 -11.59 -1.32
CA PHE A 169 2.63 -12.54 -1.06
C PHE A 169 1.90 -12.98 -2.32
N ILE A 170 1.83 -12.10 -3.31
CA ILE A 170 1.20 -12.36 -4.60
C ILE A 170 2.26 -12.20 -5.68
N THR A 171 2.34 -13.16 -6.62
CA THR A 171 3.26 -13.05 -7.76
C THR A 171 2.73 -12.00 -8.75
N PRO A 172 3.42 -10.87 -8.93
CA PRO A 172 2.98 -9.85 -9.87
C PRO A 172 3.22 -10.30 -11.32
N LYS A 173 2.46 -9.69 -12.24
CA LYS A 173 2.60 -9.89 -13.67
C LYS A 173 3.66 -8.96 -14.24
N ASN A 174 4.44 -9.43 -15.22
CA ASN A 174 5.44 -8.61 -15.87
C ASN A 174 4.79 -7.69 -16.94
N ILE A 175 5.12 -6.39 -16.89
CA ILE A 175 4.59 -5.39 -17.83
C ILE A 175 5.08 -5.58 -19.27
N SER A 176 6.24 -6.24 -19.43
CA SER A 176 6.89 -6.43 -20.72
C SER A 176 6.44 -7.70 -21.47
N GLU A 177 5.60 -8.53 -20.86
CA GLU A 177 5.04 -9.70 -21.55
C GLU A 177 4.11 -9.26 -22.68
N LYS A 178 4.43 -9.74 -23.91
CA LYS A 178 3.73 -9.33 -25.14
C LYS A 178 2.81 -10.43 -25.70
N ASP A 179 2.99 -11.67 -25.28
CA ASP A 179 2.50 -12.82 -26.01
C ASP A 179 1.23 -13.45 -25.45
N ASN A 180 0.46 -12.66 -24.63
CA ASN A 180 -0.77 -13.19 -24.09
C ASN A 180 -1.87 -12.09 -24.06
N ASP A 181 -3.14 -12.48 -24.20
CA ASP A 181 -4.30 -11.59 -24.17
C ASP A 181 -4.40 -10.81 -22.85
N ASN A 182 -3.75 -11.30 -21.79
CA ASN A 182 -3.66 -10.66 -20.46
C ASN A 182 -2.42 -9.79 -20.31
N ALA A 183 -1.69 -9.47 -21.37
CA ALA A 183 -0.57 -8.54 -21.28
C ALA A 183 -1.06 -7.12 -20.91
N PHE A 184 -0.27 -6.40 -20.10
CA PHE A 184 -0.62 -5.05 -19.63
C PHE A 184 -1.01 -4.10 -20.77
N MET A 185 -0.28 -4.16 -21.89
CA MET A 185 -0.53 -3.34 -23.06
C MET A 185 -1.90 -3.64 -23.73
N ASN A 186 -2.44 -4.84 -23.57
CA ASN A 186 -3.74 -5.24 -24.11
C ASN A 186 -4.88 -4.85 -23.15
N ILE A 187 -4.64 -4.93 -21.84
CA ILE A 187 -5.62 -4.56 -20.81
C ILE A 187 -5.71 -3.03 -20.67
N PHE A 188 -4.57 -2.34 -20.69
CA PHE A 188 -4.45 -0.90 -20.46
C PHE A 188 -3.64 -0.18 -21.55
N PRO A 189 -4.09 -0.19 -22.82
CA PRO A 189 -3.29 0.31 -23.96
C PRO A 189 -2.94 1.81 -23.82
N ASP A 190 -3.87 2.63 -23.38
CA ASP A 190 -3.65 4.06 -23.22
C ASP A 190 -2.66 4.37 -22.08
N ILE A 191 -2.76 3.64 -20.97
CA ILE A 191 -1.85 3.77 -19.84
C ILE A 191 -0.45 3.28 -20.22
N TYR A 192 -0.35 2.17 -20.94
CA TYR A 192 0.94 1.67 -21.45
C TYR A 192 1.62 2.68 -22.36
N SER A 193 0.86 3.36 -23.23
CA SER A 193 1.36 4.44 -24.08
C SER A 193 1.89 5.63 -23.25
N GLN A 194 1.13 6.06 -22.24
CA GLN A 194 1.55 7.15 -21.33
C GLN A 194 2.81 6.78 -20.54
N ILE A 195 2.90 5.55 -20.02
CA ILE A 195 4.09 5.07 -19.32
C ILE A 195 5.33 5.14 -20.22
N ASN A 196 5.22 4.74 -21.49
CA ASN A 196 6.33 4.83 -22.46
C ASN A 196 6.77 6.28 -22.72
N ILE A 197 5.85 7.24 -22.72
CA ILE A 197 6.17 8.67 -22.89
C ILE A 197 6.91 9.16 -21.63
N ILE A 198 6.35 8.94 -20.44
CA ILE A 198 6.95 9.36 -19.16
C ILE A 198 8.34 8.71 -18.98
N SER A 199 8.49 7.46 -19.33
CA SER A 199 9.75 6.73 -19.23
C SER A 199 10.86 7.38 -20.07
N LYS A 200 10.53 7.91 -21.25
CA LYS A 200 11.46 8.63 -22.11
C LYS A 200 11.83 10.02 -21.58
N ASP A 201 10.91 10.68 -20.89
CA ASP A 201 11.13 11.99 -20.29
C ASP A 201 12.03 11.91 -19.04
N LEU A 202 12.17 10.72 -18.45
CA LEU A 202 13.00 10.46 -17.27
C LEU A 202 14.46 10.08 -17.65
N GLU A 203 14.75 9.86 -18.90
CA GLU A 203 16.08 9.53 -19.45
C GLU A 203 16.85 10.78 -19.88
#